data_58b947576080a557328ba129e9a60b10
#
_entry.id   58b947576080a557328ba129e9a60b10
#
_cell.length_a   1.000
_cell.length_b   1.000
_cell.length_c   1.000
_cell.angle_alpha   90.00
_cell.angle_beta   90.00
_cell.angle_gamma   90.00
#
_symmetry.space_group_name_H-M   'P 1'
#
loop_
_entity.id
_entity.type
_entity.pdbx_description
1 polymer ?
#
loop_
_entity_poly.entity_id
_entity_poly.type
_entity_poly.pdbx_seq_one_letter_code
_entity_poly.pdbx_strand_id
1 'polypeptide(L)'
;MAISLGGGGSASQVNETIDINSAENLITLDDGRVYLKGGVSSTDLATYPDATAGFAYSGTSFSVAGQRTAPTGITWDGTHFWVIGPTSPQRVYKYNAAGVYQNVLFDVTAQGTSPTDIVWDGSFFWVINNAASPYKRVSKYNASGVYQNVFWEYNAVTTMDGEGLAWDGTFFYVVGNVTDTIRKFNAAGVDQGVSYSVAAQETNPKGITFDGTYLWVVGTSSGKAHKYNTSGVYQNESFAVSPQDTSTQGLAWDGTALCTVGLATDKVYKYANQIGVNANHTDHHLEGRHNYTRIK
;
A
#
# COMPACT_ATOMS: atom_id res chain seq x y z
N MET A 1 27.90 0.49 -20.71
CA MET A 1 28.48 1.68 -21.35
C MET A 1 27.59 2.85 -21.01
N ALA A 2 28.03 3.76 -20.18
CA ALA A 2 27.25 4.94 -19.82
C ALA A 2 27.28 5.90 -21.01
N ILE A 3 26.14 6.26 -21.55
CA ILE A 3 26.02 7.31 -22.56
C ILE A 3 25.74 8.61 -21.81
N SER A 4 26.74 9.49 -21.77
CA SER A 4 26.57 10.84 -21.26
C SER A 4 25.91 11.67 -22.36
N LEU A 5 24.68 12.12 -22.13
CA LEU A 5 24.04 13.10 -22.99
C LEU A 5 24.52 14.50 -22.56
N GLY A 6 25.68 14.90 -23.08
CA GLY A 6 26.20 16.25 -22.92
C GLY A 6 25.25 17.26 -23.58
N GLY A 7 25.00 18.40 -22.92
CA GLY A 7 24.10 19.44 -23.42
C GLY A 7 24.48 19.91 -24.83
N GLY A 8 23.51 19.91 -25.74
CA GLY A 8 23.57 20.58 -27.04
C GLY A 8 23.99 19.76 -28.26
N GLY A 9 24.12 18.43 -28.14
CA GLY A 9 24.40 17.56 -29.27
C GLY A 9 23.23 16.63 -29.61
N SER A 10 22.98 16.35 -30.88
CA SER A 10 22.06 15.28 -31.29
C SER A 10 22.53 13.97 -30.70
N ALA A 11 21.65 13.24 -30.03
CA ALA A 11 21.94 11.91 -29.52
C ALA A 11 22.40 11.00 -30.68
N SER A 12 23.54 10.32 -30.51
CA SER A 12 24.01 9.36 -31.51
C SER A 12 23.03 8.18 -31.52
N GLN A 13 22.57 7.82 -32.72
CA GLN A 13 21.70 6.68 -32.89
C GLN A 13 22.52 5.40 -32.65
N VAL A 14 22.02 4.54 -31.78
CA VAL A 14 22.57 3.21 -31.56
C VAL A 14 21.65 2.21 -32.26
N ASN A 15 22.14 1.58 -33.32
CA ASN A 15 21.42 0.54 -34.05
C ASN A 15 21.66 -0.82 -33.37
N GLU A 16 21.03 -1.07 -32.26
CA GLU A 16 21.08 -2.38 -31.60
C GLU A 16 19.64 -2.96 -31.48
N THR A 17 19.52 -4.26 -31.65
CA THR A 17 18.28 -4.97 -31.34
C THR A 17 18.16 -5.02 -29.81
N ILE A 18 17.10 -4.47 -29.29
CA ILE A 18 16.92 -4.35 -27.84
C ILE A 18 15.98 -5.44 -27.36
N ASP A 19 16.47 -6.26 -26.42
CA ASP A 19 15.62 -7.15 -25.65
C ASP A 19 14.98 -6.35 -24.49
N ILE A 20 13.70 -6.06 -24.64
CA ILE A 20 12.92 -5.29 -23.66
C ILE A 20 12.68 -6.05 -22.34
N ASN A 21 13.00 -7.34 -22.29
CA ASN A 21 12.81 -8.17 -21.11
C ASN A 21 14.04 -8.17 -20.18
N SER A 22 15.13 -7.50 -20.55
CA SER A 22 16.36 -7.43 -19.76
C SER A 22 16.57 -6.06 -19.14
N ALA A 23 16.82 -6.04 -17.83
CA ALA A 23 17.18 -4.80 -17.10
C ALA A 23 18.48 -4.17 -17.61
N GLU A 24 19.34 -4.94 -18.32
CA GLU A 24 20.58 -4.45 -18.90
C GLU A 24 20.36 -3.48 -20.07
N ASN A 25 19.16 -3.48 -20.63
CA ASN A 25 18.76 -2.59 -21.71
C ASN A 25 18.16 -1.27 -21.25
N LEU A 26 18.26 -0.94 -19.97
CA LEU A 26 17.75 0.29 -19.39
C LEU A 26 18.85 1.36 -19.29
N ILE A 27 18.49 2.60 -19.56
CA ILE A 27 19.30 3.79 -19.29
C ILE A 27 18.53 4.62 -18.27
N THR A 28 19.14 4.85 -17.11
CA THR A 28 18.61 5.79 -16.12
C THR A 28 19.38 7.10 -16.27
N LEU A 29 18.67 8.21 -16.44
CA LEU A 29 19.24 9.55 -16.45
C LEU A 29 19.42 10.07 -15.02
N ASP A 30 20.28 11.08 -14.85
CA ASP A 30 20.54 11.70 -13.54
C ASP A 30 19.32 12.33 -12.89
N ASP A 31 18.27 12.63 -13.68
CA ASP A 31 16.98 13.13 -13.20
C ASP A 31 15.98 12.03 -12.85
N GLY A 32 16.41 10.75 -12.84
CA GLY A 32 15.61 9.59 -12.49
C GLY A 32 14.73 9.04 -13.61
N ARG A 33 14.76 9.62 -14.81
CA ARG A 33 14.05 9.07 -15.96
C ARG A 33 14.74 7.82 -16.49
N VAL A 34 13.94 6.83 -16.90
CA VAL A 34 14.43 5.54 -17.38
C VAL A 34 14.02 5.34 -18.84
N TYR A 35 14.94 4.91 -19.67
CA TYR A 35 14.75 4.64 -21.09
C TYR A 35 15.31 3.30 -21.49
N LEU A 36 14.74 2.72 -22.56
CA LEU A 36 15.39 1.59 -23.22
C LEU A 36 16.65 2.04 -23.95
N LYS A 37 17.69 1.24 -23.82
CA LYS A 37 18.94 1.41 -24.53
C LYS A 37 18.70 1.22 -26.03
N GLY A 38 18.82 2.26 -26.79
CA GLY A 38 18.53 2.21 -28.25
C GLY A 38 18.52 3.59 -28.87
N GLY A 39 18.55 4.59 -28.03
CA GLY A 39 18.63 6.00 -28.45
C GLY A 39 17.24 6.60 -28.67
N VAL A 40 17.00 7.71 -28.07
CA VAL A 40 15.87 8.62 -28.31
C VAL A 40 16.43 9.98 -28.68
N SER A 41 15.78 10.70 -29.57
CA SER A 41 16.21 12.05 -29.88
C SER A 41 15.93 12.99 -28.68
N SER A 42 16.70 14.05 -28.54
CA SER A 42 16.46 15.06 -27.50
C SER A 42 15.07 15.71 -27.61
N THR A 43 14.48 15.70 -28.79
CA THR A 43 13.12 16.16 -29.07
C THR A 43 12.06 15.24 -28.49
N ASP A 44 12.31 13.91 -28.49
CA ASP A 44 11.38 12.95 -27.93
C ASP A 44 11.36 13.02 -26.42
N LEU A 45 12.48 13.40 -25.79
CA LEU A 45 12.57 13.62 -24.35
C LEU A 45 11.77 14.84 -23.87
N ALA A 46 11.63 15.86 -24.71
CA ALA A 46 10.94 17.10 -24.35
C ALA A 46 9.42 17.04 -24.48
N THR A 47 8.88 16.09 -25.23
CA THR A 47 7.44 16.01 -25.55
C THR A 47 6.65 15.07 -24.65
N TYR A 48 7.33 14.29 -23.81
CA TYR A 48 6.63 13.40 -22.88
C TYR A 48 6.63 13.99 -21.48
N PRO A 49 5.44 14.24 -20.89
CA PRO A 49 5.38 14.64 -19.50
C PRO A 49 6.01 13.56 -18.64
N ASP A 50 6.77 13.97 -17.64
CA ASP A 50 7.39 13.10 -16.67
C ASP A 50 6.38 12.05 -16.20
N ALA A 51 6.70 10.79 -16.46
CA ALA A 51 6.02 9.73 -15.78
C ALA A 51 6.50 9.81 -14.33
N THR A 52 5.71 10.39 -13.49
CA THR A 52 5.92 10.28 -12.06
C THR A 52 5.98 8.79 -11.73
N ALA A 53 7.19 8.31 -11.38
CA ALA A 53 7.33 7.02 -10.78
C ALA A 53 6.37 6.99 -9.58
N GLY A 54 5.43 6.08 -9.59
CA GLY A 54 4.40 6.03 -8.56
C GLY A 54 3.66 4.70 -8.60
N PHE A 55 2.89 4.45 -7.56
CA PHE A 55 2.06 3.26 -7.51
C PHE A 55 0.86 3.38 -8.46
N ALA A 56 0.62 2.32 -9.24
CA ALA A 56 -0.58 2.16 -10.05
C ALA A 56 -1.11 0.73 -9.94
N TYR A 57 -2.39 0.54 -10.25
CA TYR A 57 -3.00 -0.78 -10.27
C TYR A 57 -2.25 -1.70 -11.22
N SER A 58 -1.76 -2.82 -10.69
CA SER A 58 -0.93 -3.79 -11.44
C SER A 58 -1.72 -4.73 -12.35
N GLY A 59 -3.06 -4.61 -12.40
CA GLY A 59 -3.91 -5.60 -13.05
C GLY A 59 -4.22 -6.82 -12.19
N THR A 60 -3.65 -6.92 -10.98
CA THR A 60 -3.79 -8.08 -10.09
C THR A 60 -4.81 -7.81 -8.99
N SER A 61 -5.80 -8.67 -8.88
CA SER A 61 -6.77 -8.67 -7.78
C SER A 61 -7.27 -10.08 -7.49
N PHE A 62 -7.77 -10.29 -6.28
CA PHE A 62 -8.46 -11.53 -5.90
C PHE A 62 -9.64 -11.24 -4.96
N SER A 63 -10.68 -12.08 -5.03
CA SER A 63 -11.87 -11.96 -4.19
C SER A 63 -11.67 -12.64 -2.84
N VAL A 64 -12.14 -12.00 -1.78
CA VAL A 64 -12.24 -12.56 -0.44
C VAL A 64 -13.69 -12.83 -0.01
N ALA A 65 -14.67 -12.51 -0.87
CA ALA A 65 -16.10 -12.61 -0.60
C ALA A 65 -16.56 -14.00 -0.16
N GLY A 66 -15.88 -15.07 -0.61
CA GLY A 66 -16.21 -16.44 -0.21
C GLY A 66 -15.98 -16.73 1.28
N GLN A 67 -15.09 -16.01 1.93
CA GLN A 67 -14.77 -16.13 3.36
C GLN A 67 -15.18 -14.90 4.16
N ARG A 68 -15.02 -13.70 3.55
CA ARG A 68 -15.27 -12.43 4.20
C ARG A 68 -15.98 -11.47 3.25
N THR A 69 -17.24 -11.20 3.52
CA THR A 69 -17.94 -10.01 3.03
C THR A 69 -17.68 -8.84 3.97
N ALA A 70 -17.59 -7.64 3.45
CA ALA A 70 -17.22 -6.44 4.19
C ALA A 70 -15.85 -6.54 4.89
N PRO A 71 -14.76 -6.81 4.16
CA PRO A 71 -13.42 -6.82 4.74
C PRO A 71 -13.00 -5.39 5.09
N THR A 72 -12.37 -5.20 6.27
CA THR A 72 -11.91 -3.89 6.74
C THR A 72 -10.42 -3.79 6.89
N GLY A 73 -9.73 -4.91 7.18
CA GLY A 73 -8.29 -4.92 7.40
C GLY A 73 -7.59 -6.04 6.66
N ILE A 74 -6.31 -5.80 6.36
CA ILE A 74 -5.44 -6.73 5.66
C ILE A 74 -4.00 -6.56 6.14
N THR A 75 -3.28 -7.67 6.28
CA THR A 75 -1.83 -7.66 6.52
C THR A 75 -1.12 -8.76 5.73
N TRP A 76 0.20 -8.61 5.59
CA TRP A 76 1.09 -9.58 4.97
C TRP A 76 2.10 -10.12 6.00
N ASP A 77 2.20 -11.43 6.14
CA ASP A 77 3.10 -12.09 7.12
C ASP A 77 4.49 -12.42 6.55
N GLY A 78 4.81 -11.93 5.35
CA GLY A 78 6.01 -12.28 4.59
C GLY A 78 5.77 -13.39 3.57
N THR A 79 4.61 -14.09 3.63
CA THR A 79 4.28 -15.23 2.78
C THR A 79 2.81 -15.25 2.37
N HIS A 80 1.91 -14.78 3.23
CA HIS A 80 0.46 -14.88 3.07
C HIS A 80 -0.22 -13.57 3.45
N PHE A 81 -1.35 -13.31 2.79
CA PHE A 81 -2.29 -12.29 3.23
C PHE A 81 -3.22 -12.83 4.31
N TRP A 82 -3.53 -11.99 5.28
CA TRP A 82 -4.52 -12.22 6.31
C TRP A 82 -5.54 -11.10 6.29
N VAL A 83 -6.82 -11.47 6.14
CA VAL A 83 -7.93 -10.52 5.93
C VAL A 83 -8.94 -10.65 7.06
N ILE A 84 -9.38 -9.50 7.58
CA ILE A 84 -10.33 -9.39 8.68
C ILE A 84 -11.49 -8.47 8.31
N GLY A 85 -12.60 -8.56 9.06
CA GLY A 85 -13.73 -7.64 9.00
C GLY A 85 -14.73 -7.89 10.12
N PRO A 86 -15.69 -6.96 10.35
CA PRO A 86 -16.58 -6.99 11.51
C PRO A 86 -17.74 -7.97 11.40
N THR A 87 -17.95 -8.63 10.27
CA THR A 87 -19.06 -9.59 10.09
C THR A 87 -18.92 -10.76 11.05
N SER A 88 -19.97 -11.06 11.80
CA SER A 88 -19.99 -12.17 12.79
C SER A 88 -20.03 -13.55 12.10
N PRO A 89 -19.25 -14.54 12.60
CA PRO A 89 -18.21 -14.40 13.64
C PRO A 89 -16.98 -13.65 13.12
N GLN A 90 -16.38 -12.83 13.98
CA GLN A 90 -15.19 -12.06 13.65
C GLN A 90 -13.99 -13.01 13.52
N ARG A 91 -13.52 -13.19 12.29
CA ARG A 91 -12.44 -14.12 11.96
C ARG A 91 -11.43 -13.49 11.02
N VAL A 92 -10.20 -13.92 11.14
CA VAL A 92 -9.11 -13.64 10.24
C VAL A 92 -8.92 -14.82 9.31
N TYR A 93 -8.83 -14.59 8.01
CA TYR A 93 -8.71 -15.61 6.96
C TYR A 93 -7.41 -15.50 6.23
N LYS A 94 -6.74 -16.65 5.99
CA LYS A 94 -5.42 -16.73 5.34
C LYS A 94 -5.54 -17.01 3.84
N TYR A 95 -4.81 -16.22 3.04
CA TYR A 95 -4.69 -16.38 1.58
C TYR A 95 -3.23 -16.42 1.17
N ASN A 96 -2.88 -17.26 0.18
CA ASN A 96 -1.54 -17.19 -0.39
C ASN A 96 -1.33 -15.91 -1.24
N ALA A 97 -0.11 -15.72 -1.75
CA ALA A 97 0.25 -14.55 -2.57
C ALA A 97 -0.60 -14.40 -3.85
N ALA A 98 -1.15 -15.52 -4.37
CA ALA A 98 -2.05 -15.54 -5.52
C ALA A 98 -3.53 -15.32 -5.14
N GLY A 99 -3.84 -15.10 -3.85
CA GLY A 99 -5.20 -14.87 -3.37
C GLY A 99 -6.04 -16.12 -3.17
N VAL A 100 -5.43 -17.30 -3.14
CA VAL A 100 -6.15 -18.56 -2.88
C VAL A 100 -6.28 -18.77 -1.38
N TYR A 101 -7.53 -18.97 -0.91
CA TYR A 101 -7.80 -19.27 0.50
C TYR A 101 -7.12 -20.58 0.94
N GLN A 102 -6.45 -20.56 2.08
CA GLN A 102 -5.62 -21.66 2.57
C GLN A 102 -6.34 -22.61 3.53
N ASN A 103 -7.65 -22.47 3.70
CA ASN A 103 -8.46 -23.20 4.70
C ASN A 103 -7.92 -23.00 6.15
N VAL A 104 -7.30 -21.87 6.41
CA VAL A 104 -6.79 -21.47 7.73
C VAL A 104 -7.47 -20.19 8.14
N LEU A 105 -7.97 -20.19 9.37
CA LEU A 105 -8.59 -19.03 9.99
C LEU A 105 -8.36 -19.05 11.51
N PHE A 106 -8.52 -17.91 12.17
CA PHE A 106 -8.65 -17.84 13.62
C PHE A 106 -9.74 -16.84 14.05
N ASP A 107 -10.33 -17.10 15.22
CA ASP A 107 -11.43 -16.32 15.76
C ASP A 107 -10.92 -15.21 16.68
N VAL A 108 -11.47 -13.99 16.56
CA VAL A 108 -11.12 -12.83 17.38
C VAL A 108 -12.34 -12.26 18.10
N THR A 109 -13.50 -12.90 17.98
CA THR A 109 -14.80 -12.44 18.51
C THR A 109 -14.75 -12.13 20.01
N ALA A 110 -14.04 -12.97 20.78
CA ALA A 110 -13.94 -12.80 22.23
C ALA A 110 -13.18 -11.53 22.66
N GLN A 111 -12.36 -10.95 21.80
CA GLN A 111 -11.58 -9.72 22.08
C GLN A 111 -12.24 -8.46 21.53
N GLY A 112 -13.35 -8.59 20.80
CA GLY A 112 -14.14 -7.47 20.33
C GLY A 112 -14.95 -7.80 19.09
N THR A 113 -16.06 -7.09 18.91
CA THR A 113 -17.06 -7.39 17.88
C THR A 113 -17.00 -6.46 16.66
N SER A 114 -16.05 -5.51 16.66
CA SER A 114 -15.85 -4.58 15.55
C SER A 114 -14.35 -4.44 15.21
N PRO A 115 -13.69 -5.53 14.77
CA PRO A 115 -12.31 -5.43 14.31
C PRO A 115 -12.27 -4.58 13.03
N THR A 116 -11.36 -3.60 13.00
CA THR A 116 -11.20 -2.67 11.89
C THR A 116 -9.95 -2.96 11.08
N ASP A 117 -8.86 -3.41 11.73
CA ASP A 117 -7.63 -3.73 11.00
C ASP A 117 -6.79 -4.78 11.74
N ILE A 118 -5.74 -5.27 11.04
CA ILE A 118 -4.79 -6.26 11.52
C ILE A 118 -3.39 -5.94 10.99
N VAL A 119 -2.37 -6.09 11.84
CA VAL A 119 -0.96 -5.97 11.42
C VAL A 119 -0.14 -7.15 11.93
N TRP A 120 0.88 -7.55 11.15
CA TRP A 120 1.91 -8.53 11.53
C TRP A 120 3.18 -7.79 11.93
N ASP A 121 3.71 -8.05 13.13
CA ASP A 121 4.92 -7.39 13.66
C ASP A 121 6.22 -8.16 13.36
N GLY A 122 6.15 -9.24 12.59
CA GLY A 122 7.26 -10.17 12.32
C GLY A 122 7.20 -11.43 13.18
N SER A 123 6.35 -11.47 14.23
CA SER A 123 6.20 -12.60 15.16
C SER A 123 4.77 -12.84 15.62
N PHE A 124 3.97 -11.78 15.68
CA PHE A 124 2.61 -11.80 16.22
C PHE A 124 1.67 -10.99 15.33
N PHE A 125 0.40 -11.41 15.31
CA PHE A 125 -0.68 -10.55 14.81
C PHE A 125 -1.17 -9.62 15.93
N TRP A 126 -1.47 -8.39 15.54
CA TRP A 126 -2.13 -7.40 16.36
C TRP A 126 -3.40 -6.95 15.66
N VAL A 127 -4.53 -7.09 16.34
CA VAL A 127 -5.85 -6.77 15.82
C VAL A 127 -6.39 -5.57 16.56
N ILE A 128 -6.68 -4.49 15.84
CA ILE A 128 -7.36 -3.32 16.38
C ILE A 128 -8.87 -3.51 16.32
N ASN A 129 -9.55 -3.14 17.40
CA ASN A 129 -11.00 -3.26 17.54
C ASN A 129 -11.59 -1.93 17.99
N ASN A 130 -12.62 -1.47 17.27
CA ASN A 130 -13.31 -0.21 17.52
C ASN A 130 -14.73 -0.41 18.10
N ALA A 131 -14.99 -1.51 18.78
CA ALA A 131 -16.24 -1.70 19.51
C ALA A 131 -16.35 -0.74 20.69
N ALA A 132 -17.56 -0.58 21.25
CA ALA A 132 -17.76 0.21 22.45
C ALA A 132 -16.89 -0.29 23.61
N SER A 133 -16.51 0.62 24.53
CA SER A 133 -15.74 0.28 25.75
C SER A 133 -16.28 -1.00 26.42
N PRO A 134 -15.44 -1.94 26.86
CA PRO A 134 -13.97 -1.85 27.00
C PRO A 134 -13.16 -2.37 25.81
N TYR A 135 -13.70 -2.40 24.59
CA TYR A 135 -13.13 -3.09 23.46
C TYR A 135 -12.42 -2.18 22.44
N LYS A 136 -12.25 -0.87 22.73
CA LYS A 136 -11.38 0.04 21.94
C LYS A 136 -9.91 -0.26 22.23
N ARG A 137 -9.42 -1.36 21.65
CA ARG A 137 -8.09 -1.91 21.99
C ARG A 137 -7.43 -2.60 20.83
N VAL A 138 -6.13 -2.80 20.96
CA VAL A 138 -5.30 -3.64 20.10
C VAL A 138 -4.95 -4.90 20.88
N SER A 139 -5.27 -6.06 20.34
CA SER A 139 -5.10 -7.37 20.98
C SER A 139 -4.08 -8.21 20.23
N LYS A 140 -3.22 -8.94 20.97
CA LYS A 140 -2.10 -9.72 20.46
C LYS A 140 -2.44 -11.20 20.28
N TYR A 141 -2.06 -11.76 19.13
CA TYR A 141 -2.23 -13.19 18.80
C TYR A 141 -0.91 -13.75 18.28
N ASN A 142 -0.61 -15.01 18.60
CA ASN A 142 0.54 -15.68 17.99
C ASN A 142 0.30 -16.03 16.50
N ALA A 143 1.32 -16.54 15.83
CA ALA A 143 1.26 -16.94 14.42
C ALA A 143 0.20 -17.99 14.09
N SER A 144 -0.26 -18.76 15.10
CA SER A 144 -1.37 -19.73 14.97
C SER A 144 -2.74 -19.12 15.30
N GLY A 145 -2.83 -17.81 15.55
CA GLY A 145 -4.06 -17.10 15.86
C GLY A 145 -4.55 -17.28 17.30
N VAL A 146 -3.71 -17.77 18.23
CA VAL A 146 -4.07 -17.90 19.64
C VAL A 146 -3.84 -16.59 20.37
N TYR A 147 -4.88 -16.09 21.05
CA TYR A 147 -4.81 -14.87 21.86
C TYR A 147 -3.78 -15.02 22.99
N GLN A 148 -2.93 -14.01 23.18
CA GLN A 148 -1.79 -14.07 24.09
C GLN A 148 -2.09 -13.45 25.47
N ASN A 149 -3.34 -13.10 25.75
CA ASN A 149 -3.73 -12.33 26.95
C ASN A 149 -2.98 -10.98 27.08
N VAL A 150 -2.59 -10.40 25.97
CA VAL A 150 -1.93 -9.11 25.86
C VAL A 150 -2.79 -8.19 25.01
N PHE A 151 -3.08 -7.03 25.53
CA PHE A 151 -3.76 -5.96 24.80
C PHE A 151 -3.35 -4.60 25.36
N TRP A 152 -3.62 -3.56 24.60
CA TRP A 152 -3.52 -2.17 25.04
C TRP A 152 -4.67 -1.33 24.45
N GLU A 153 -5.05 -0.29 25.16
CA GLU A 153 -6.15 0.60 24.80
C GLU A 153 -5.60 1.86 24.13
N TYR A 154 -6.11 2.21 22.96
CA TYR A 154 -5.66 3.41 22.22
C TYR A 154 -6.52 4.64 22.52
N ASN A 155 -7.67 4.47 23.15
CA ASN A 155 -8.62 5.56 23.48
C ASN A 155 -8.46 6.11 24.90
N ALA A 156 -7.54 5.60 25.70
CA ALA A 156 -7.32 6.06 27.06
C ALA A 156 -6.94 7.56 27.14
N VAL A 157 -6.43 8.13 26.08
CA VAL A 157 -5.92 9.51 26.01
C VAL A 157 -6.72 10.39 25.03
N THR A 158 -7.59 9.81 24.18
CA THR A 158 -8.29 10.55 23.11
C THR A 158 -9.66 9.96 22.77
N THR A 159 -10.53 10.77 22.14
CA THR A 159 -11.80 10.31 21.54
C THR A 159 -11.62 9.61 20.20
N MET A 160 -10.43 9.08 19.90
CA MET A 160 -10.09 8.48 18.63
C MET A 160 -10.90 7.20 18.39
N ASP A 161 -11.46 7.07 17.21
CA ASP A 161 -11.97 5.82 16.67
C ASP A 161 -10.87 5.20 15.79
N GLY A 162 -10.16 4.20 16.31
CA GLY A 162 -9.07 3.53 15.61
C GLY A 162 -9.59 2.67 14.46
N GLU A 163 -9.22 3.03 13.25
CA GLU A 163 -9.64 2.37 12.01
C GLU A 163 -8.53 1.50 11.42
N GLY A 164 -7.30 2.00 11.37
CA GLY A 164 -6.16 1.31 10.80
C GLY A 164 -4.98 1.21 11.75
N LEU A 165 -4.14 0.19 11.55
CA LEU A 165 -3.00 -0.15 12.39
C LEU A 165 -1.78 -0.49 11.55
N ALA A 166 -0.64 0.17 11.76
CA ALA A 166 0.65 -0.14 11.14
C ALA A 166 1.74 -0.36 12.18
N TRP A 167 2.81 -1.07 11.79
CA TRP A 167 4.01 -1.34 12.58
C TRP A 167 5.27 -1.03 11.77
N ASP A 168 6.19 -0.21 12.28
CA ASP A 168 7.43 0.17 11.59
C ASP A 168 8.68 -0.61 12.04
N GLY A 169 8.50 -1.64 12.86
CA GLY A 169 9.59 -2.38 13.51
C GLY A 169 9.91 -1.89 14.91
N THR A 170 9.38 -0.72 15.33
CA THR A 170 9.64 -0.09 16.63
C THR A 170 8.38 0.46 17.28
N PHE A 171 7.50 1.06 16.46
CA PHE A 171 6.30 1.74 16.92
C PHE A 171 5.06 1.26 16.15
N PHE A 172 3.94 1.26 16.85
CA PHE A 172 2.62 1.18 16.23
C PHE A 172 2.12 2.57 15.86
N TYR A 173 1.41 2.63 14.74
CA TYR A 173 0.69 3.81 14.28
C TYR A 173 -0.78 3.44 14.14
N VAL A 174 -1.64 4.18 14.83
CA VAL A 174 -3.10 4.05 14.72
C VAL A 174 -3.64 5.25 13.97
N VAL A 175 -4.38 5.03 12.89
CA VAL A 175 -5.12 6.09 12.21
C VAL A 175 -6.58 6.05 12.64
N GLY A 176 -7.19 7.19 12.85
CA GLY A 176 -8.58 7.32 13.27
C GLY A 176 -9.34 8.39 12.52
N ASN A 177 -10.61 8.10 12.23
CA ASN A 177 -11.48 8.92 11.36
C ASN A 177 -12.29 10.01 12.07
N VAL A 178 -12.35 10.01 13.40
CA VAL A 178 -13.02 11.10 14.15
C VAL A 178 -12.12 12.33 14.30
N THR A 179 -10.83 12.08 14.35
CA THR A 179 -9.82 13.14 14.53
C THR A 179 -8.96 13.37 13.28
N ASP A 180 -9.10 12.52 12.26
CA ASP A 180 -8.28 12.52 11.04
C ASP A 180 -6.78 12.61 11.36
N THR A 181 -6.36 11.77 12.32
CA THR A 181 -4.97 11.78 12.80
C THR A 181 -4.38 10.39 12.85
N ILE A 182 -3.05 10.36 12.71
CA ILE A 182 -2.22 9.20 13.05
C ILE A 182 -1.65 9.46 14.45
N ARG A 183 -1.77 8.48 15.35
CA ARG A 183 -1.12 8.51 16.68
C ARG A 183 -0.08 7.41 16.77
N LYS A 184 1.01 7.72 17.50
CA LYS A 184 2.16 6.84 17.66
C LYS A 184 2.20 6.21 19.04
N PHE A 185 2.39 4.88 19.08
CA PHE A 185 2.48 4.08 20.31
C PHE A 185 3.76 3.24 20.29
N ASN A 186 4.40 3.02 21.43
CA ASN A 186 5.52 2.08 21.48
C ASN A 186 5.04 0.61 21.42
N ALA A 187 5.98 -0.33 21.40
CA ALA A 187 5.69 -1.77 21.32
C ALA A 187 4.83 -2.31 22.50
N ALA A 188 4.81 -1.62 23.64
CA ALA A 188 3.95 -1.94 24.78
C ALA A 188 2.58 -1.26 24.73
N GLY A 189 2.27 -0.51 23.64
CA GLY A 189 1.01 0.21 23.48
C GLY A 189 0.92 1.52 24.28
N VAL A 190 2.06 2.05 24.75
CA VAL A 190 2.08 3.35 25.44
C VAL A 190 2.11 4.48 24.42
N ASP A 191 1.12 5.37 24.51
CA ASP A 191 1.04 6.57 23.67
C ASP A 191 2.29 7.44 23.85
N GLN A 192 2.90 7.83 22.74
CA GLN A 192 4.11 8.66 22.72
C GLN A 192 3.80 10.16 22.78
N GLY A 193 2.54 10.55 22.93
CA GLY A 193 2.12 11.95 22.93
C GLY A 193 2.25 12.64 21.57
N VAL A 194 2.45 11.86 20.49
CA VAL A 194 2.68 12.36 19.13
C VAL A 194 1.48 12.05 18.27
N SER A 195 0.94 13.05 17.61
CA SER A 195 -0.12 12.89 16.64
C SER A 195 0.12 13.75 15.40
N TYR A 196 -0.28 13.23 14.25
CA TYR A 196 -0.12 13.87 12.93
C TYR A 196 -1.48 13.98 12.25
N SER A 197 -1.89 15.18 11.81
CA SER A 197 -3.12 15.35 11.04
C SER A 197 -2.94 14.88 9.61
N VAL A 198 -3.90 14.11 9.11
CA VAL A 198 -4.03 13.71 7.70
C VAL A 198 -5.22 14.39 7.01
N ALA A 199 -5.97 15.23 7.72
CA ALA A 199 -7.21 15.86 7.28
C ALA A 199 -7.08 16.65 5.97
N ALA A 200 -5.90 17.21 5.69
CA ALA A 200 -5.65 17.94 4.45
C ALA A 200 -5.67 17.05 3.19
N GLN A 201 -5.40 15.74 3.33
CA GLN A 201 -5.38 14.76 2.26
C GLN A 201 -6.55 13.78 2.34
N GLU A 202 -6.96 13.38 3.56
CA GLU A 202 -8.00 12.38 3.80
C GLU A 202 -8.79 12.73 5.07
N THR A 203 -10.09 13.00 4.94
CA THR A 203 -10.99 13.36 6.04
C THR A 203 -11.79 12.19 6.59
N ASN A 204 -11.58 10.99 6.06
CA ASN A 204 -12.16 9.75 6.59
C ASN A 204 -11.15 8.60 6.41
N PRO A 205 -9.98 8.69 7.08
CA PRO A 205 -8.96 7.68 6.98
C PRO A 205 -9.42 6.35 7.57
N LYS A 206 -9.07 5.24 6.91
CA LYS A 206 -9.49 3.88 7.26
C LYS A 206 -8.32 2.94 7.47
N GLY A 207 -7.39 2.86 6.53
CA GLY A 207 -6.25 1.96 6.57
C GLY A 207 -4.92 2.69 6.59
N ILE A 208 -3.94 2.09 7.22
CA ILE A 208 -2.56 2.56 7.26
C ILE A 208 -1.60 1.38 7.17
N THR A 209 -0.49 1.53 6.44
CA THR A 209 0.59 0.54 6.42
C THR A 209 1.96 1.22 6.36
N PHE A 210 3.01 0.47 6.66
CA PHE A 210 4.40 0.89 6.53
C PHE A 210 5.08 0.08 5.43
N ASP A 211 5.71 0.74 4.45
CA ASP A 211 6.36 0.09 3.30
C ASP A 211 7.85 -0.23 3.52
N GLY A 212 8.34 -0.07 4.75
CA GLY A 212 9.76 -0.18 5.10
C GLY A 212 10.45 1.18 5.21
N THR A 213 9.83 2.26 4.73
CA THR A 213 10.38 3.62 4.76
C THR A 213 9.32 4.66 5.12
N TYR A 214 8.12 4.53 4.55
CA TYR A 214 7.03 5.49 4.64
C TYR A 214 5.75 4.86 5.16
N LEU A 215 4.91 5.69 5.74
CA LEU A 215 3.52 5.35 6.04
C LEU A 215 2.65 5.69 4.84
N TRP A 216 1.71 4.81 4.52
CA TRP A 216 0.69 5.04 3.52
C TRP A 216 -0.68 4.98 4.18
N VAL A 217 -1.53 5.96 3.88
CA VAL A 217 -2.88 6.10 4.44
C VAL A 217 -3.89 6.05 3.32
N VAL A 218 -4.94 5.25 3.48
CA VAL A 218 -6.13 5.23 2.62
C VAL A 218 -7.37 5.57 3.40
N GLY A 219 -8.37 6.03 2.70
CA GLY A 219 -9.69 6.28 3.27
C GLY A 219 -10.75 6.39 2.18
N THR A 220 -11.95 6.81 2.57
CA THR A 220 -13.11 6.81 1.68
C THR A 220 -13.46 8.19 1.13
N SER A 221 -12.83 9.28 1.61
CA SER A 221 -13.17 10.61 1.11
C SER A 221 -12.35 11.05 -0.09
N SER A 222 -11.04 10.78 -0.13
CA SER A 222 -10.20 11.18 -1.26
C SER A 222 -10.17 10.17 -2.41
N GLY A 223 -10.44 8.90 -2.12
CA GLY A 223 -10.28 7.79 -3.06
C GLY A 223 -8.83 7.54 -3.48
N LYS A 224 -7.88 7.94 -2.63
CA LYS A 224 -6.43 7.83 -2.87
C LYS A 224 -5.70 7.18 -1.71
N ALA A 225 -4.51 6.65 -1.99
CA ALA A 225 -3.50 6.37 -0.98
C ALA A 225 -2.51 7.54 -0.92
N HIS A 226 -2.20 8.00 0.28
CA HIS A 226 -1.37 9.18 0.54
C HIS A 226 -0.12 8.78 1.34
N LYS A 227 1.04 9.27 0.93
CA LYS A 227 2.35 8.94 1.52
C LYS A 227 2.80 9.95 2.56
N TYR A 228 3.24 9.45 3.71
CA TYR A 228 3.79 10.24 4.81
C TYR A 228 5.10 9.66 5.29
N ASN A 229 6.02 10.47 5.77
CA ASN A 229 7.13 9.93 6.54
C ASN A 229 6.70 9.56 7.96
N THR A 230 7.56 8.88 8.71
CA THR A 230 7.28 8.43 10.09
C THR A 230 7.19 9.58 11.11
N SER A 231 7.45 10.82 10.67
CA SER A 231 7.20 12.06 11.44
C SER A 231 5.89 12.74 11.02
N GLY A 232 5.04 12.07 10.22
CA GLY A 232 3.72 12.54 9.81
C GLY A 232 3.72 13.61 8.74
N VAL A 233 4.85 13.89 8.09
CA VAL A 233 4.92 14.88 7.01
C VAL A 233 4.49 14.24 5.69
N TYR A 234 3.48 14.84 5.05
CA TYR A 234 3.02 14.43 3.72
C TYR A 234 4.13 14.59 2.67
N GLN A 235 4.36 13.57 1.86
CA GLN A 235 5.46 13.52 0.89
C GLN A 235 5.08 14.04 -0.51
N ASN A 236 3.91 14.66 -0.65
CA ASN A 236 3.35 15.11 -1.93
C ASN A 236 3.19 13.98 -2.96
N GLU A 237 3.05 12.76 -2.48
CA GLU A 237 2.86 11.57 -3.31
C GLU A 237 1.55 10.89 -2.94
N SER A 238 0.75 10.59 -3.95
CA SER A 238 -0.51 9.84 -3.80
C SER A 238 -0.87 9.15 -5.12
N PHE A 239 -1.66 8.08 -5.04
CA PHE A 239 -2.23 7.41 -6.22
C PHE A 239 -3.69 7.03 -5.99
N ALA A 240 -4.46 6.93 -7.08
CA ALA A 240 -5.89 6.62 -7.01
C ALA A 240 -6.11 5.13 -6.70
N VAL A 241 -7.02 4.85 -5.75
CA VAL A 241 -7.52 3.50 -5.42
C VAL A 241 -9.00 3.36 -5.75
N SER A 242 -9.75 4.45 -5.82
CA SER A 242 -11.18 4.47 -6.09
C SER A 242 -11.63 3.87 -7.43
N PRO A 243 -10.82 3.84 -8.51
CA PRO A 243 -11.20 3.14 -9.72
C PRO A 243 -11.38 1.63 -9.54
N GLN A 244 -10.72 1.02 -8.54
CA GLN A 244 -10.83 -0.40 -8.22
C GLN A 244 -11.84 -0.65 -7.10
N ASP A 245 -11.84 0.18 -6.06
CA ASP A 245 -12.80 0.09 -4.95
C ASP A 245 -13.11 1.49 -4.40
N THR A 246 -14.38 1.88 -4.44
CA THR A 246 -14.85 3.20 -3.97
C THR A 246 -14.97 3.29 -2.45
N SER A 247 -14.79 2.18 -1.74
CA SER A 247 -14.88 2.09 -0.28
C SER A 247 -13.68 1.34 0.29
N THR A 248 -12.47 1.80 -0.04
CA THR A 248 -11.21 1.22 0.46
C THR A 248 -11.11 1.36 1.97
N GLN A 249 -10.82 0.26 2.67
CA GLN A 249 -10.75 0.19 4.13
C GLN A 249 -9.36 -0.15 4.65
N GLY A 250 -8.76 -1.23 4.19
CA GLY A 250 -7.47 -1.71 4.67
C GLY A 250 -6.35 -1.57 3.66
N LEU A 251 -5.12 -1.53 4.15
CA LEU A 251 -3.91 -1.38 3.35
C LEU A 251 -2.79 -2.23 3.93
N ALA A 252 -2.08 -2.99 3.09
CA ALA A 252 -0.91 -3.77 3.45
C ALA A 252 0.23 -3.57 2.44
N TRP A 253 1.47 -3.75 2.90
CA TRP A 253 2.66 -3.85 2.06
C TRP A 253 3.10 -5.30 1.96
N ASP A 254 3.20 -5.86 0.74
CA ASP A 254 3.62 -7.27 0.53
C ASP A 254 5.13 -7.43 0.26
N GLY A 255 5.90 -6.36 0.45
CA GLY A 255 7.32 -6.31 0.14
C GLY A 255 7.61 -5.76 -1.27
N THR A 256 6.61 -5.69 -2.15
CA THR A 256 6.75 -5.25 -3.55
C THR A 256 5.62 -4.34 -4.01
N ALA A 257 4.44 -4.51 -3.45
CA ALA A 257 3.22 -3.81 -3.84
C ALA A 257 2.41 -3.35 -2.61
N LEU A 258 1.74 -2.22 -2.73
CA LEU A 258 0.68 -1.83 -1.82
C LEU A 258 -0.61 -2.59 -2.19
N CYS A 259 -1.23 -3.22 -1.21
CA CYS A 259 -2.41 -4.05 -1.38
C CYS A 259 -3.56 -3.45 -0.59
N THR A 260 -4.65 -3.08 -1.26
CA THR A 260 -5.85 -2.55 -0.61
C THR A 260 -6.93 -3.62 -0.48
N VAL A 261 -7.79 -3.47 0.51
CA VAL A 261 -9.06 -4.21 0.60
C VAL A 261 -10.19 -3.23 0.89
N GLY A 262 -11.38 -3.49 0.35
CA GLY A 262 -12.50 -2.56 0.54
C GLY A 262 -13.87 -3.23 0.46
N LEU A 263 -14.89 -2.47 0.89
CA LEU A 263 -16.25 -2.94 1.09
C LEU A 263 -17.09 -3.01 -0.19
N ALA A 264 -16.72 -2.24 -1.23
CA ALA A 264 -17.56 -2.16 -2.42
C ALA A 264 -17.47 -3.42 -3.30
N THR A 265 -16.32 -4.11 -3.25
CA THR A 265 -16.05 -5.24 -4.14
C THR A 265 -15.70 -6.54 -3.42
N ASP A 266 -15.40 -6.50 -2.12
CA ASP A 266 -14.86 -7.63 -1.35
C ASP A 266 -13.63 -8.26 -2.02
N LYS A 267 -12.73 -7.40 -2.51
CA LYS A 267 -11.50 -7.82 -3.19
C LYS A 267 -10.26 -7.17 -2.60
N VAL A 268 -9.14 -7.85 -2.79
CA VAL A 268 -7.82 -7.28 -2.64
C VAL A 268 -7.31 -6.83 -4.01
N TYR A 269 -6.76 -5.60 -4.09
CA TYR A 269 -6.16 -5.02 -5.28
C TYR A 269 -4.71 -4.69 -5.03
N LYS A 270 -3.80 -5.05 -5.96
CA LYS A 270 -2.38 -4.78 -5.85
C LYS A 270 -1.98 -3.57 -6.69
N TYR A 271 -1.22 -2.66 -6.07
CA TYR A 271 -0.65 -1.48 -6.70
C TYR A 271 0.87 -1.58 -6.63
N ALA A 272 1.50 -1.75 -7.78
CA ALA A 272 2.94 -1.83 -7.89
C ALA A 272 3.54 -0.48 -8.28
N ASN A 273 4.77 -0.24 -7.84
CA ASN A 273 5.51 0.91 -8.32
C ASN A 273 5.77 0.74 -9.83
N GLN A 274 5.18 1.63 -10.62
CA GLN A 274 5.34 1.62 -12.06
C GLN A 274 6.68 2.27 -12.39
N ILE A 275 7.73 1.47 -12.51
CA ILE A 275 8.92 1.94 -13.20
C ILE A 275 8.53 2.05 -14.67
N GLY A 276 7.99 3.20 -14.99
CA GLY A 276 7.88 3.79 -16.32
C GLY A 276 7.55 2.93 -17.53
N VAL A 277 6.70 1.91 -17.42
CA VAL A 277 6.14 1.27 -18.63
C VAL A 277 4.69 1.75 -18.81
N ASN A 278 4.46 2.65 -19.73
CA ASN A 278 3.10 2.97 -20.16
C ASN A 278 2.61 1.87 -21.12
N ALA A 279 1.89 0.89 -20.59
CA ALA A 279 1.34 -0.21 -21.38
C ALA A 279 0.33 0.25 -22.46
N ASN A 280 -0.10 1.52 -22.45
CA ASN A 280 -1.04 2.07 -23.41
C ASN A 280 -0.37 2.91 -24.50
N HIS A 281 0.94 3.03 -24.50
CA HIS A 281 1.64 3.71 -25.57
C HIS A 281 2.20 2.67 -26.54
N THR A 282 1.31 2.03 -27.29
CA THR A 282 1.67 1.50 -28.60
C THR A 282 1.93 2.72 -29.47
N ASP A 283 3.16 3.15 -29.50
CA ASP A 283 3.56 4.23 -30.37
C ASP A 283 3.56 3.74 -31.80
N HIS A 284 2.41 3.88 -32.45
CA HIS A 284 2.25 3.58 -33.88
C HIS A 284 3.14 4.48 -34.77
N HIS A 285 3.78 5.49 -34.19
CA HIS A 285 4.70 6.36 -34.93
C HIS A 285 6.13 5.83 -35.04
N LEU A 286 6.47 4.73 -34.36
CA LEU A 286 7.77 4.10 -34.51
C LEU A 286 7.80 2.97 -35.51
N GLU A 287 6.69 2.73 -36.20
CA GLU A 287 6.66 1.81 -37.33
C GLU A 287 7.52 2.36 -38.51
N GLY A 288 8.71 1.88 -38.56
CA GLY A 288 9.51 1.97 -39.77
C GLY A 288 10.90 2.58 -39.67
N ARG A 289 11.35 3.09 -38.54
CA ARG A 289 12.70 3.66 -38.50
C ARG A 289 13.58 3.28 -37.32
N HIS A 290 13.04 2.95 -36.16
CA HIS A 290 13.89 2.66 -34.96
C HIS A 290 13.16 1.80 -33.95
N ASN A 291 13.80 0.75 -33.48
CA ASN A 291 13.30 -0.12 -32.41
C ASN A 291 13.47 0.57 -31.02
N TYR A 292 12.71 1.60 -30.77
CA TYR A 292 12.76 2.29 -29.49
C TYR A 292 11.45 2.11 -28.72
N THR A 293 11.56 1.75 -27.47
CA THR A 293 10.46 1.76 -26.53
C THR A 293 10.84 2.59 -25.33
N ARG A 294 10.04 3.57 -25.02
CA ARG A 294 10.21 4.37 -23.81
C ARG A 294 9.62 3.62 -22.63
N ILE A 295 10.38 3.54 -21.56
CA ILE A 295 9.90 3.15 -20.25
C ILE A 295 9.66 4.44 -19.46
N LYS A 296 8.50 4.54 -18.87
CA LYS A 296 8.12 5.65 -18.01
C LYS A 296 8.42 5.33 -16.57
#